data_20e17fed6a10095281c1bc53154c10a5
#
_entry.id   20e17fed6a10095281c1bc53154c10a5
#
_cell.length_a   1.000
_cell.length_b   1.000
_cell.length_c   1.000
_cell.angle_alpha   90.00
_cell.angle_beta   90.00
_cell.angle_gamma   90.00
#
_symmetry.space_group_name_H-M   'P 1'
#
loop_
_entity.id
_entity.type
_entity.pdbx_description
1 polymer ?
#
loop_
_entity_poly.entity_id
_entity_poly.type
_entity_poly.pdbx_seq_one_letter_code
_entity_poly.pdbx_strand_id
1 'polypeptide(L)'
;VFVTHSPENVDFAMPLDANEEFYNPEKHRIISTSICDATALGPVLKIINNSFGIKNGYITTLHPWLNYQNLMDGPSSSWSVPGEIYHHYALGRSVDGNMIPKPTSAVHATCKVVKGISEKNIGSFSYRTPTAIVGSADLTLNLSSKISRQKVIELFKNYEENQVINIIHNNLEPLVSLDFIRSEFSAIVDHRWTDVIGNNVLKMVLWYDNEWGYSSRVIDQVNFVGEKDNL
;
A
#
# COMPACT_ATOMS: atom_id res chain seq x y z
N VAL A 1 -18.81 -8.56 9.52
CA VAL A 1 -17.85 -9.54 8.96
C VAL A 1 -16.67 -8.81 8.36
N PHE A 2 -15.44 -9.23 8.69
CA PHE A 2 -14.23 -8.71 8.09
C PHE A 2 -13.70 -9.66 7.03
N VAL A 3 -13.26 -9.10 5.90
CA VAL A 3 -12.67 -9.82 4.78
C VAL A 3 -11.26 -9.26 4.55
N THR A 4 -10.24 -10.10 4.76
CA THR A 4 -8.82 -9.70 4.72
C THR A 4 -8.20 -9.76 3.33
N HIS A 5 -8.95 -9.36 2.33
CA HIS A 5 -8.53 -9.14 0.94
C HIS A 5 -9.47 -8.11 0.28
N SER A 6 -9.26 -7.76 -0.98
CA SER A 6 -10.04 -6.73 -1.69
C SER A 6 -10.98 -7.34 -2.74
N PRO A 7 -12.09 -7.99 -2.34
CA PRO A 7 -13.09 -8.52 -3.28
C PRO A 7 -13.91 -7.38 -3.90
N GLU A 8 -14.58 -7.69 -5.01
CA GLU A 8 -15.48 -6.74 -5.68
C GLU A 8 -16.77 -6.48 -4.88
N ASN A 9 -17.28 -7.52 -4.21
CA ASN A 9 -18.57 -7.50 -3.52
C ASN A 9 -18.40 -7.40 -2.01
N VAL A 10 -18.18 -6.19 -1.51
CA VAL A 10 -18.22 -5.84 -0.09
C VAL A 10 -19.01 -4.56 0.09
N ASP A 11 -19.57 -4.36 1.28
CA ASP A 11 -20.31 -3.14 1.56
C ASP A 11 -19.38 -1.93 1.67
N PHE A 12 -18.18 -2.15 2.22
CA PHE A 12 -17.20 -1.08 2.41
C PHE A 12 -15.76 -1.62 2.46
N ALA A 13 -14.87 -1.00 1.70
CA ALA A 13 -13.43 -1.21 1.82
C ALA A 13 -12.84 -0.07 2.67
N MET A 14 -12.22 -0.40 3.80
CA MET A 14 -11.85 0.57 4.83
C MET A 14 -10.40 0.38 5.31
N PRO A 15 -9.38 0.74 4.55
CA PRO A 15 -8.06 0.97 5.13
C PRO A 15 -8.12 2.16 6.08
N LEU A 16 -7.66 1.96 7.33
CA LEU A 16 -7.65 3.04 8.32
C LEU A 16 -6.79 4.21 7.86
N ASP A 17 -7.25 5.38 8.22
CA ASP A 17 -6.71 6.69 7.86
C ASP A 17 -6.78 7.01 6.35
N ALA A 18 -7.49 6.18 5.58
CA ALA A 18 -7.84 6.48 4.20
C ALA A 18 -9.28 6.98 4.06
N ASN A 19 -10.25 6.33 4.70
CA ASN A 19 -11.67 6.62 4.50
C ASN A 19 -12.61 6.18 5.63
N GLU A 20 -12.11 5.82 6.81
CA GLU A 20 -12.92 5.34 7.93
C GLU A 20 -13.99 6.33 8.41
N GLU A 21 -13.82 7.61 8.11
CA GLU A 21 -14.81 8.64 8.39
C GLU A 21 -16.15 8.44 7.64
N PHE A 22 -16.16 7.60 6.60
CA PHE A 22 -17.36 7.24 5.84
C PHE A 22 -18.00 5.93 6.28
N TYR A 23 -17.43 5.27 7.31
CA TYR A 23 -18.01 4.05 7.84
C TYR A 23 -19.40 4.33 8.45
N ASN A 24 -20.37 3.47 8.11
CA ASN A 24 -21.74 3.53 8.62
C ASN A 24 -22.15 2.16 9.15
N PRO A 25 -22.30 2.01 10.51
CA PRO A 25 -22.66 0.74 11.14
C PRO A 25 -23.97 0.12 10.64
N GLU A 26 -24.93 0.93 10.26
CA GLU A 26 -26.24 0.44 9.79
C GLU A 26 -26.19 -0.18 8.38
N LYS A 27 -25.22 0.24 7.56
CA LYS A 27 -25.13 -0.12 6.14
C LYS A 27 -23.99 -1.10 5.84
N HIS A 28 -22.87 -0.98 6.53
CA HIS A 28 -21.65 -1.68 6.20
C HIS A 28 -21.49 -2.92 7.10
N ARG A 29 -22.00 -4.06 6.64
CA ARG A 29 -21.97 -5.34 7.37
C ARG A 29 -20.80 -6.25 6.94
N ILE A 30 -20.36 -6.12 5.70
CA ILE A 30 -19.22 -6.83 5.15
C ILE A 30 -18.14 -5.80 4.81
N ILE A 31 -17.08 -5.79 5.60
CA ILE A 31 -16.01 -4.81 5.53
C ILE A 31 -14.75 -5.47 5.00
N SER A 32 -14.19 -4.94 3.93
CA SER A 32 -12.86 -5.33 3.46
C SER A 32 -11.79 -4.50 4.15
N THR A 33 -10.77 -5.17 4.67
CA THR A 33 -9.55 -4.51 5.16
C THR A 33 -8.60 -4.14 4.02
N SER A 34 -9.01 -4.36 2.76
CA SER A 34 -8.24 -4.13 1.55
C SER A 34 -7.01 -5.04 1.44
N ILE A 35 -5.93 -4.55 0.87
CA ILE A 35 -4.66 -5.26 0.67
C ILE A 35 -3.51 -4.47 1.27
N CYS A 36 -2.38 -5.14 1.55
CA CYS A 36 -1.21 -4.51 2.17
C CYS A 36 -0.73 -3.24 1.45
N ASP A 37 -0.69 -3.28 0.11
CA ASP A 37 -0.31 -2.11 -0.69
C ASP A 37 -1.27 -0.92 -0.50
N ALA A 38 -2.59 -1.17 -0.48
CA ALA A 38 -3.58 -0.11 -0.29
C ALA A 38 -3.61 0.41 1.16
N THR A 39 -3.28 -0.45 2.13
CA THR A 39 -3.10 -0.07 3.53
C THR A 39 -1.92 0.89 3.70
N ALA A 40 -0.83 0.67 2.95
CA ALA A 40 0.33 1.57 2.95
C ALA A 40 0.10 2.83 2.10
N LEU A 41 -0.43 2.69 0.89
CA LEU A 41 -0.60 3.79 -0.07
C LEU A 41 -1.77 4.72 0.27
N GLY A 42 -2.85 4.19 0.84
CA GLY A 42 -4.07 4.93 1.12
C GLY A 42 -3.82 6.19 1.95
N PRO A 43 -3.31 6.08 3.18
CA PRO A 43 -3.00 7.23 4.01
C PRO A 43 -2.01 8.20 3.36
N VAL A 44 -0.94 7.68 2.76
CA VAL A 44 0.09 8.51 2.12
C VAL A 44 -0.48 9.33 0.96
N LEU A 45 -1.25 8.71 0.07
CA LEU A 45 -1.87 9.42 -1.06
C LEU A 45 -2.97 10.37 -0.60
N LYS A 46 -3.74 10.05 0.46
CA LYS A 46 -4.71 10.96 1.08
C LYS A 46 -4.01 12.22 1.61
N ILE A 47 -2.93 12.05 2.37
CA ILE A 47 -2.14 13.17 2.93
C ILE A 47 -1.61 14.07 1.80
N ILE A 48 -0.98 13.48 0.78
CA ILE A 48 -0.40 14.24 -0.35
C ILE A 48 -1.51 14.93 -1.15
N ASN A 49 -2.59 14.21 -1.47
CA ASN A 49 -3.67 14.77 -2.28
C ASN A 49 -4.39 15.92 -1.59
N ASN A 50 -4.67 15.77 -0.29
CA ASN A 50 -5.32 16.83 0.49
C ASN A 50 -4.45 18.08 0.64
N SER A 51 -3.12 17.90 0.76
CA SER A 51 -2.20 19.00 0.99
C SER A 51 -1.74 19.71 -0.29
N PHE A 52 -1.53 18.94 -1.36
CA PHE A 52 -0.86 19.44 -2.55
C PHE A 52 -1.63 19.21 -3.86
N GLY A 53 -2.64 18.31 -3.85
CA GLY A 53 -3.39 17.89 -5.03
C GLY A 53 -2.54 17.03 -5.98
N ILE A 54 -2.97 15.83 -6.27
CA ILE A 54 -2.30 14.93 -7.21
C ILE A 54 -2.94 15.09 -8.60
N LYS A 55 -2.16 15.52 -9.59
CA LYS A 55 -2.58 15.59 -11.00
C LYS A 55 -2.49 14.24 -11.69
N ASN A 56 -1.32 13.65 -11.65
CA ASN A 56 -1.01 12.34 -12.21
C ASN A 56 0.30 11.80 -11.64
N GLY A 57 0.60 10.55 -11.95
CA GLY A 57 1.85 9.94 -11.54
C GLY A 57 1.94 8.45 -11.83
N TYR A 58 3.02 7.87 -11.36
CA TYR A 58 3.25 6.44 -11.40
C TYR A 58 3.67 5.91 -10.05
N ILE A 59 3.20 4.70 -9.74
CA ILE A 59 3.56 3.96 -8.53
C ILE A 59 4.05 2.58 -8.96
N THR A 60 5.27 2.26 -8.57
CA THR A 60 5.84 0.94 -8.74
C THR A 60 5.97 0.28 -7.38
N THR A 61 5.33 -0.88 -7.19
CA THR A 61 5.51 -1.65 -5.95
C THR A 61 6.54 -2.76 -6.16
N LEU A 62 7.38 -2.95 -5.14
CA LEU A 62 8.32 -4.06 -5.03
C LEU A 62 7.77 -4.98 -3.95
N HIS A 63 7.32 -6.14 -4.33
CA HIS A 63 6.61 -7.04 -3.43
C HIS A 63 7.39 -8.33 -3.23
N PRO A 64 7.55 -8.82 -1.99
CA PRO A 64 8.17 -10.11 -1.71
C PRO A 64 7.51 -11.26 -2.48
N TRP A 65 8.21 -12.36 -2.61
CA TRP A 65 7.65 -13.57 -3.20
C TRP A 65 6.40 -14.06 -2.44
N LEU A 66 5.63 -14.89 -3.10
CA LEU A 66 4.45 -15.53 -2.52
C LEU A 66 4.62 -17.04 -2.54
N ASN A 67 3.95 -17.72 -1.62
CA ASN A 67 4.02 -19.15 -1.41
C ASN A 67 3.62 -20.03 -2.62
N TYR A 68 2.87 -19.47 -3.58
CA TYR A 68 2.47 -20.16 -4.80
C TYR A 68 3.48 -20.01 -5.95
N GLN A 69 4.53 -19.23 -5.78
CA GLN A 69 5.57 -19.10 -6.80
C GLN A 69 6.51 -20.29 -6.77
N ASN A 70 7.03 -20.65 -7.94
CA ASN A 70 7.96 -21.77 -8.06
C ASN A 70 9.35 -21.41 -7.54
N LEU A 71 10.01 -22.34 -6.86
CA LEU A 71 11.40 -22.19 -6.48
C LEU A 71 12.31 -22.23 -7.72
N MET A 72 11.98 -23.09 -8.70
CA MET A 72 12.67 -23.21 -9.99
C MET A 72 11.69 -22.93 -11.13
N ASP A 73 12.21 -22.60 -12.31
CA ASP A 73 11.39 -22.40 -13.52
C ASP A 73 10.54 -23.64 -13.81
N GLY A 74 9.26 -23.45 -14.04
CA GLY A 74 8.31 -24.52 -14.31
C GLY A 74 6.90 -23.97 -14.62
N PRO A 75 5.94 -24.84 -14.89
CA PRO A 75 4.57 -24.40 -15.09
C PRO A 75 3.98 -23.81 -13.81
N SER A 76 3.27 -22.70 -13.93
CA SER A 76 2.53 -22.14 -12.79
C SER A 76 1.21 -22.90 -12.61
N SER A 77 0.98 -23.41 -11.40
CA SER A 77 -0.25 -24.12 -11.03
C SER A 77 -1.21 -23.23 -10.23
N SER A 78 -2.51 -23.47 -10.39
CA SER A 78 -3.53 -22.82 -9.58
C SER A 78 -3.57 -23.42 -8.18
N TRP A 79 -3.65 -22.56 -7.18
CA TRP A 79 -3.94 -22.94 -5.81
C TRP A 79 -5.44 -23.14 -5.57
N SER A 80 -6.25 -22.31 -6.23
CA SER A 80 -7.71 -22.31 -6.07
C SER A 80 -8.37 -23.48 -6.75
N VAL A 81 -7.78 -23.95 -7.86
CA VAL A 81 -8.29 -25.05 -8.66
C VAL A 81 -7.15 -26.04 -8.93
N PRO A 82 -7.02 -27.12 -8.14
CA PRO A 82 -5.98 -28.12 -8.35
C PRO A 82 -6.04 -28.71 -9.76
N GLY A 83 -4.89 -28.78 -10.43
CA GLY A 83 -4.77 -29.28 -11.81
C GLY A 83 -4.99 -28.22 -12.90
N GLU A 84 -5.42 -27.03 -12.57
CA GLU A 84 -5.47 -25.91 -13.49
C GLU A 84 -4.09 -25.26 -13.62
N ILE A 85 -3.68 -24.92 -14.83
CA ILE A 85 -2.43 -24.23 -15.10
C ILE A 85 -2.72 -22.78 -15.45
N TYR A 86 -2.13 -21.84 -14.72
CA TYR A 86 -2.18 -20.46 -15.08
C TYR A 86 -1.27 -20.18 -16.29
N HIS A 87 -1.84 -19.60 -17.33
CA HIS A 87 -1.06 -19.11 -18.48
C HIS A 87 -0.34 -17.77 -18.19
N HIS A 88 0.13 -17.58 -16.98
CA HIS A 88 0.89 -16.41 -16.59
C HIS A 88 2.37 -16.81 -16.39
N TYR A 89 3.13 -16.75 -17.46
CA TYR A 89 4.53 -17.20 -17.50
C TYR A 89 5.40 -16.64 -16.35
N ALA A 90 5.14 -15.41 -15.91
CA ALA A 90 5.90 -14.77 -14.84
C ALA A 90 5.79 -15.52 -13.50
N LEU A 91 4.66 -16.17 -13.21
CA LEU A 91 4.49 -16.95 -11.99
C LEU A 91 5.19 -18.31 -12.04
N GLY A 92 5.48 -18.81 -13.24
CA GLY A 92 6.26 -20.03 -13.46
C GLY A 92 7.78 -19.81 -13.39
N ARG A 93 8.24 -18.56 -13.28
CA ARG A 93 9.67 -18.25 -13.17
C ARG A 93 10.13 -18.40 -11.71
N SER A 94 11.37 -18.85 -11.56
CA SER A 94 12.03 -19.02 -10.25
C SER A 94 11.94 -17.75 -9.41
N VAL A 95 11.58 -17.88 -8.13
CA VAL A 95 11.59 -16.76 -7.18
C VAL A 95 13.01 -16.36 -6.78
N ASP A 96 13.94 -17.30 -6.82
CA ASP A 96 15.33 -17.04 -6.46
C ASP A 96 16.05 -16.31 -7.59
N GLY A 97 16.67 -15.19 -7.25
CA GLY A 97 17.47 -14.39 -8.17
C GLY A 97 16.71 -13.62 -9.25
N ASN A 98 15.39 -13.74 -9.36
CA ASN A 98 14.60 -13.05 -10.38
C ASN A 98 13.81 -11.86 -9.85
N MET A 99 13.81 -10.77 -10.59
CA MET A 99 12.82 -9.70 -10.47
C MET A 99 11.77 -9.89 -11.55
N ILE A 100 10.51 -10.09 -11.17
CA ILE A 100 9.44 -10.48 -12.09
C ILE A 100 8.43 -9.33 -12.21
N PRO A 101 8.39 -8.59 -13.35
CA PRO A 101 7.40 -7.54 -13.55
C PRO A 101 6.01 -8.16 -13.78
N LYS A 102 5.00 -7.54 -13.17
CA LYS A 102 3.61 -7.99 -13.27
C LYS A 102 2.61 -6.85 -13.07
N PRO A 103 1.37 -6.99 -13.54
CA PRO A 103 0.29 -6.10 -13.15
C PRO A 103 0.09 -6.10 -11.63
N THR A 104 -0.44 -5.00 -11.09
CA THR A 104 -0.78 -4.87 -9.68
C THR A 104 -2.18 -4.31 -9.50
N SER A 105 -2.87 -4.73 -8.45
CA SER A 105 -4.12 -4.13 -7.98
C SER A 105 -3.91 -3.01 -6.95
N ALA A 106 -2.67 -2.66 -6.63
CA ALA A 106 -2.34 -1.69 -5.58
C ALA A 106 -3.05 -0.35 -5.79
N VAL A 107 -2.89 0.27 -6.97
CA VAL A 107 -3.55 1.55 -7.29
C VAL A 107 -5.05 1.39 -7.43
N HIS A 108 -5.53 0.31 -8.05
CA HIS A 108 -6.96 0.03 -8.15
C HIS A 108 -7.63 0.00 -6.76
N ALA A 109 -7.07 -0.77 -5.83
CA ALA A 109 -7.58 -0.86 -4.47
C ALA A 109 -7.50 0.50 -3.73
N THR A 110 -6.40 1.24 -3.92
CA THR A 110 -6.21 2.56 -3.28
C THR A 110 -7.18 3.60 -3.85
N CYS A 111 -7.44 3.59 -5.16
CA CYS A 111 -8.39 4.52 -5.78
C CYS A 111 -9.84 4.29 -5.33
N LYS A 112 -10.18 3.10 -4.86
CA LYS A 112 -11.51 2.82 -4.28
C LYS A 112 -11.73 3.53 -2.93
N VAL A 113 -10.65 3.83 -2.21
CA VAL A 113 -10.71 4.34 -0.84
C VAL A 113 -10.25 5.79 -0.69
N VAL A 114 -9.40 6.29 -1.56
CA VAL A 114 -8.93 7.68 -1.52
C VAL A 114 -9.67 8.53 -2.55
N LYS A 115 -10.43 9.51 -2.09
CA LYS A 115 -11.15 10.44 -2.97
C LYS A 115 -10.20 11.34 -3.77
N GLY A 116 -10.58 11.64 -5.01
CA GLY A 116 -9.85 12.58 -5.86
C GLY A 116 -8.69 11.98 -6.66
N ILE A 117 -8.40 10.69 -6.47
CA ILE A 117 -7.47 9.94 -7.32
C ILE A 117 -8.18 8.84 -8.09
N SER A 118 -7.62 8.45 -9.22
CA SER A 118 -8.19 7.42 -10.09
C SER A 118 -7.12 6.73 -10.93
N GLU A 119 -7.42 5.53 -11.43
CA GLU A 119 -6.55 4.81 -12.37
C GLU A 119 -6.37 5.52 -13.73
N LYS A 120 -7.13 6.57 -13.99
CA LYS A 120 -6.96 7.40 -15.20
C LYS A 120 -5.79 8.36 -15.09
N ASN A 121 -5.40 8.70 -13.85
CA ASN A 121 -4.32 9.66 -13.59
C ASN A 121 -3.15 9.05 -12.80
N ILE A 122 -3.28 7.83 -12.25
CA ILE A 122 -2.17 7.13 -11.60
C ILE A 122 -1.98 5.78 -12.26
N GLY A 123 -0.84 5.63 -12.94
CA GLY A 123 -0.39 4.35 -13.49
C GLY A 123 0.35 3.52 -12.47
N SER A 124 0.31 2.19 -12.61
CA SER A 124 1.03 1.30 -11.70
C SER A 124 1.41 -0.04 -12.32
N PHE A 125 2.48 -0.61 -11.81
CA PHE A 125 2.85 -2.01 -11.98
C PHE A 125 3.66 -2.46 -10.77
N SER A 126 4.00 -3.73 -10.70
CA SER A 126 4.72 -4.31 -9.58
C SER A 126 5.88 -5.17 -10.06
N TYR A 127 6.92 -5.27 -9.24
CA TYR A 127 7.90 -6.34 -9.32
C TYR A 127 7.69 -7.33 -8.18
N ARG A 128 7.72 -8.64 -8.47
CA ARG A 128 8.11 -9.62 -7.47
C ARG A 128 9.63 -9.57 -7.34
N THR A 129 10.08 -9.48 -6.11
CA THR A 129 11.50 -9.41 -5.77
C THR A 129 11.95 -10.68 -5.05
N PRO A 130 13.23 -11.06 -5.11
CA PRO A 130 13.76 -12.22 -4.40
C PRO A 130 13.97 -11.90 -2.89
N THR A 131 12.93 -11.35 -2.26
CA THR A 131 12.89 -11.01 -0.82
C THR A 131 11.74 -11.75 -0.16
N ALA A 132 11.90 -12.17 1.08
CA ALA A 132 10.89 -12.95 1.78
C ALA A 132 9.76 -12.09 2.36
N ILE A 133 10.08 -10.87 2.79
CA ILE A 133 9.16 -9.98 3.52
C ILE A 133 9.57 -8.52 3.31
N VAL A 134 8.70 -7.61 3.66
CA VAL A 134 8.79 -6.15 3.49
C VAL A 134 8.68 -5.74 2.03
N GLY A 135 7.55 -5.14 1.72
CA GLY A 135 7.29 -4.48 0.44
C GLY A 135 7.83 -3.06 0.41
N SER A 136 7.96 -2.54 -0.78
CA SER A 136 8.28 -1.13 -1.01
C SER A 136 7.40 -0.56 -2.10
N ALA A 137 7.13 0.74 -2.03
CA ALA A 137 6.49 1.48 -3.11
C ALA A 137 7.33 2.68 -3.50
N ASP A 138 7.60 2.79 -4.78
CA ASP A 138 8.27 3.90 -5.40
C ASP A 138 7.21 4.79 -6.09
N LEU A 139 7.06 6.02 -5.60
CA LEU A 139 6.09 6.99 -6.08
C LEU A 139 6.76 8.11 -6.84
N THR A 140 6.23 8.44 -8.02
CA THR A 140 6.57 9.65 -8.77
C THR A 140 5.27 10.36 -9.10
N LEU A 141 5.01 11.50 -8.45
CA LEU A 141 3.73 12.20 -8.51
C LEU A 141 3.91 13.64 -9.00
N ASN A 142 3.11 14.04 -9.98
CA ASN A 142 2.99 15.42 -10.42
C ASN A 142 1.85 16.10 -9.64
N LEU A 143 2.18 17.15 -8.90
CA LEU A 143 1.27 17.80 -7.97
C LEU A 143 0.71 19.12 -8.54
N SER A 144 -0.43 19.55 -8.00
CA SER A 144 -1.08 20.80 -8.38
C SER A 144 -0.39 22.00 -7.76
N SER A 145 0.06 21.85 -6.52
CA SER A 145 0.74 22.91 -5.76
C SER A 145 2.25 22.89 -5.98
N LYS A 146 2.86 24.04 -5.80
CA LYS A 146 4.32 24.16 -5.69
C LYS A 146 4.77 23.69 -4.32
N ILE A 147 5.73 22.79 -4.30
CA ILE A 147 6.28 22.18 -3.09
C ILE A 147 7.80 22.30 -3.04
N SER A 148 8.34 22.05 -1.86
CA SER A 148 9.77 21.78 -1.66
C SER A 148 9.92 20.47 -0.88
N ARG A 149 11.10 19.86 -0.97
CA ARG A 149 11.44 18.67 -0.19
C ARG A 149 11.16 18.88 1.31
N GLN A 150 11.56 20.04 1.83
CA GLN A 150 11.38 20.38 3.24
C GLN A 150 9.89 20.41 3.65
N LYS A 151 9.02 21.02 2.84
CA LYS A 151 7.56 21.02 3.10
C LYS A 151 6.96 19.63 3.14
N VAL A 152 7.43 18.72 2.30
CA VAL A 152 6.96 17.33 2.31
C VAL A 152 7.39 16.62 3.59
N ILE A 153 8.65 16.77 3.99
CA ILE A 153 9.17 16.19 5.23
C ILE A 153 8.40 16.72 6.44
N GLU A 154 8.19 18.02 6.53
CA GLU A 154 7.44 18.66 7.61
C GLU A 154 5.99 18.18 7.67
N LEU A 155 5.33 18.02 6.51
CA LEU A 155 3.98 17.49 6.45
C LEU A 155 3.88 16.09 7.08
N PHE A 156 4.76 15.18 6.71
CA PHE A 156 4.74 13.80 7.22
C PHE A 156 5.19 13.70 8.68
N LYS A 157 6.15 14.53 9.11
CA LYS A 157 6.53 14.61 10.53
C LYS A 157 5.38 15.10 11.40
N ASN A 158 4.74 16.21 11.00
CA ASN A 158 3.58 16.72 11.72
C ASN A 158 2.44 15.69 11.76
N TYR A 159 2.27 14.91 10.70
CA TYR A 159 1.28 13.82 10.68
C TYR A 159 1.64 12.73 11.71
N GLU A 160 2.88 12.24 11.73
CA GLU A 160 3.35 11.23 12.67
C GLU A 160 3.18 11.68 14.13
N GLU A 161 3.48 12.93 14.44
CA GLU A 161 3.34 13.50 15.78
C GLU A 161 1.89 13.59 16.28
N ASN A 162 0.90 13.64 15.38
CA ASN A 162 -0.51 13.84 15.72
C ASN A 162 -1.39 12.61 15.44
N GLN A 163 -0.86 11.53 14.88
CA GLN A 163 -1.62 10.30 14.63
C GLN A 163 -1.97 9.58 15.93
N VAL A 164 -3.14 8.94 15.97
CA VAL A 164 -3.62 8.20 17.14
C VAL A 164 -3.11 6.75 17.17
N ILE A 165 -2.94 6.16 16.00
CA ILE A 165 -2.42 4.80 15.80
C ILE A 165 -1.22 4.83 14.86
N ASN A 166 -0.42 3.78 14.86
CA ASN A 166 0.83 3.69 14.10
C ASN A 166 0.59 3.55 12.58
N ILE A 167 0.17 4.63 11.91
CA ILE A 167 -0.08 4.65 10.46
C ILE A 167 1.19 4.98 9.69
N ILE A 168 1.81 6.14 9.97
CA ILE A 168 2.99 6.65 9.26
C ILE A 168 4.18 6.73 10.20
N HIS A 169 5.34 6.29 9.72
CA HIS A 169 6.64 6.54 10.34
C HIS A 169 7.57 7.25 9.36
N ASN A 170 8.39 8.17 9.88
CA ASN A 170 9.35 8.93 9.09
C ASN A 170 10.77 8.43 9.31
N ASN A 171 11.34 7.75 8.31
CA ASN A 171 12.72 7.26 8.38
C ASN A 171 13.70 8.25 7.79
N LEU A 172 14.80 8.49 8.52
CA LEU A 172 15.97 9.27 8.10
C LEU A 172 17.27 8.46 8.20
N GLU A 173 17.21 7.27 8.80
CA GLU A 173 18.36 6.42 9.02
C GLU A 173 18.68 5.54 7.79
N PRO A 174 19.93 5.12 7.58
CA PRO A 174 20.34 4.33 6.42
C PRO A 174 19.91 2.86 6.54
N LEU A 175 18.60 2.65 6.70
CA LEU A 175 17.99 1.33 6.83
C LEU A 175 17.60 0.73 5.48
N VAL A 176 17.43 -0.59 5.44
CA VAL A 176 17.01 -1.37 4.28
C VAL A 176 15.82 -2.27 4.63
N SER A 177 15.26 -2.98 3.66
CA SER A 177 14.00 -3.72 3.82
C SER A 177 13.93 -4.60 5.07
N LEU A 178 14.98 -5.36 5.40
CA LEU A 178 14.95 -6.29 6.53
C LEU A 178 14.93 -5.58 7.90
N ASP A 179 15.36 -4.34 7.97
CA ASP A 179 15.31 -3.54 9.21
C ASP A 179 13.88 -3.17 9.61
N PHE A 180 12.94 -3.25 8.65
CA PHE A 180 11.52 -2.92 8.85
C PHE A 180 10.63 -4.13 9.14
N ILE A 181 11.22 -5.31 9.34
CA ILE A 181 10.47 -6.52 9.73
C ILE A 181 9.79 -6.29 11.07
N ARG A 182 8.51 -6.71 11.17
CA ARG A 182 7.62 -6.53 12.32
C ARG A 182 7.30 -5.07 12.65
N SER A 183 7.49 -4.17 11.71
CA SER A 183 6.99 -2.81 11.86
C SER A 183 5.46 -2.81 11.85
N GLU A 184 4.84 -2.16 12.83
CA GLU A 184 3.39 -2.01 12.94
C GLU A 184 2.85 -0.86 12.09
N PHE A 185 3.71 0.00 11.58
CA PHE A 185 3.31 1.11 10.74
C PHE A 185 2.75 0.64 9.39
N SER A 186 1.68 1.30 8.94
CA SER A 186 1.11 1.04 7.61
C SER A 186 2.07 1.42 6.50
N ALA A 187 2.79 2.52 6.67
CA ALA A 187 3.83 2.97 5.76
C ALA A 187 4.97 3.69 6.50
N ILE A 188 6.18 3.40 6.08
CA ILE A 188 7.39 4.09 6.53
C ILE A 188 7.90 4.94 5.36
N VAL A 189 7.84 6.27 5.51
CA VAL A 189 8.32 7.20 4.50
C VAL A 189 9.82 7.35 4.62
N ASP A 190 10.57 6.91 3.62
CA ASP A 190 12.01 7.02 3.62
C ASP A 190 12.45 8.38 3.04
N HIS A 191 12.66 9.33 3.92
CA HIS A 191 13.00 10.71 3.55
C HIS A 191 14.40 10.88 2.94
N ARG A 192 15.24 9.87 2.98
CA ARG A 192 16.50 9.89 2.23
C ARG A 192 16.25 9.98 0.72
N TRP A 193 15.12 9.42 0.28
CA TRP A 193 14.69 9.34 -1.12
C TRP A 193 13.52 10.26 -1.44
N THR A 194 13.07 11.09 -0.49
CA THR A 194 12.14 12.18 -0.79
C THR A 194 12.87 13.25 -1.57
N ASP A 195 12.41 13.53 -2.80
CA ASP A 195 12.97 14.54 -3.68
C ASP A 195 11.90 15.31 -4.45
N VAL A 196 12.21 16.50 -4.91
CA VAL A 196 11.30 17.36 -5.65
C VAL A 196 12.00 18.00 -6.85
N ILE A 197 11.50 17.70 -8.04
CA ILE A 197 12.00 18.28 -9.30
C ILE A 197 11.00 19.31 -9.80
N GLY A 198 11.52 20.45 -10.29
CA GLY A 198 10.70 21.50 -10.91
C GLY A 198 9.63 22.10 -9.99
N ASN A 199 9.77 21.95 -8.69
CA ASN A 199 8.88 22.40 -7.61
C ASN A 199 7.47 21.76 -7.55
N ASN A 200 7.18 20.74 -8.36
CA ASN A 200 5.87 20.07 -8.36
C ASN A 200 5.92 18.57 -8.70
N VAL A 201 7.06 18.00 -9.06
CA VAL A 201 7.22 16.56 -9.23
C VAL A 201 7.85 15.99 -7.98
N LEU A 202 7.06 15.23 -7.24
CA LEU A 202 7.47 14.58 -5.99
C LEU A 202 7.93 13.14 -6.27
N LYS A 203 9.09 12.80 -5.73
CA LYS A 203 9.60 11.44 -5.64
C LYS A 203 9.62 10.98 -4.19
N MET A 204 9.11 9.77 -3.92
CA MET A 204 9.10 9.18 -2.58
C MET A 204 9.31 7.66 -2.65
N VAL A 205 9.90 7.12 -1.60
CA VAL A 205 9.99 5.68 -1.35
C VAL A 205 9.30 5.38 -0.03
N LEU A 206 8.46 4.36 -0.04
CA LEU A 206 7.79 3.82 1.13
C LEU A 206 8.29 2.40 1.39
N TRP A 207 8.37 2.04 2.68
CA TRP A 207 8.50 0.66 3.14
C TRP A 207 7.27 0.26 3.95
N TYR A 208 6.90 -1.01 3.92
CA TYR A 208 5.82 -1.56 4.74
C TYR A 208 6.02 -3.06 4.94
N ASP A 209 5.85 -3.51 6.18
CA ASP A 209 5.77 -4.95 6.42
C ASP A 209 4.41 -5.45 5.93
N ASN A 210 4.44 -6.18 4.81
CA ASN A 210 3.23 -6.63 4.11
C ASN A 210 2.44 -7.70 4.89
N GLU A 211 2.99 -8.25 5.96
CA GLU A 211 2.35 -9.22 6.84
C GLU A 211 2.02 -8.59 8.19
N TRP A 212 3.02 -8.14 8.93
CA TRP A 212 2.84 -7.64 10.29
C TRP A 212 2.12 -6.29 10.33
N GLY A 213 2.56 -5.32 9.55
CA GLY A 213 1.92 -4.00 9.48
C GLY A 213 0.48 -4.09 8.99
N TYR A 214 0.22 -4.94 7.99
CA TYR A 214 -1.14 -5.21 7.54
C TYR A 214 -2.00 -5.87 8.62
N SER A 215 -1.49 -6.89 9.31
CA SER A 215 -2.23 -7.59 10.38
C SER A 215 -2.53 -6.68 11.56
N SER A 216 -1.61 -5.80 11.92
CA SER A 216 -1.82 -4.77 12.95
C SER A 216 -2.99 -3.86 12.58
N ARG A 217 -3.05 -3.41 11.32
CA ARG A 217 -4.19 -2.59 10.84
C ARG A 217 -5.51 -3.36 10.82
N VAL A 218 -5.51 -4.65 10.56
CA VAL A 218 -6.75 -5.46 10.66
C VAL A 218 -7.28 -5.45 12.08
N ILE A 219 -6.41 -5.59 13.09
CA ILE A 219 -6.81 -5.53 14.51
C ILE A 219 -7.38 -4.15 14.86
N ASP A 220 -6.70 -3.08 14.46
CA ASP A 220 -7.17 -1.72 14.72
C ASP A 220 -8.51 -1.43 14.03
N GLN A 221 -8.75 -1.97 12.84
CA GLN A 221 -10.04 -1.85 12.15
C GLN A 221 -11.16 -2.58 12.91
N VAL A 222 -10.87 -3.77 13.45
CA VAL A 222 -11.83 -4.51 14.29
C VAL A 222 -12.19 -3.71 15.54
N ASN A 223 -11.19 -3.13 16.21
CA ASN A 223 -11.38 -2.28 17.37
C ASN A 223 -12.22 -1.03 17.03
N PHE A 224 -11.86 -0.33 15.96
CA PHE A 224 -12.58 0.85 15.48
C PHE A 224 -14.07 0.55 15.21
N VAL A 225 -14.34 -0.55 14.52
CA VAL A 225 -15.74 -0.96 14.24
C VAL A 225 -16.46 -1.36 15.51
N GLY A 226 -15.80 -2.09 16.43
CA GLY A 226 -16.36 -2.46 17.72
C GLY A 226 -16.78 -1.24 18.55
N GLU A 227 -15.93 -0.23 18.61
CA GLU A 227 -16.24 1.03 19.29
C GLU A 227 -17.40 1.79 18.62
N LYS A 228 -17.46 1.82 17.29
CA LYS A 228 -18.54 2.48 16.54
C LYS A 228 -19.88 1.74 16.63
N ASP A 229 -19.86 0.43 16.72
CA ASP A 229 -21.03 -0.42 16.83
C ASP A 229 -21.50 -0.58 18.31
N ASN A 230 -20.79 0.00 19.28
CA ASN A 230 -21.02 -0.13 20.73
C ASN A 230 -20.99 -1.59 21.23
N LEU A 231 -20.04 -2.38 20.71
CA LEU A 231 -19.82 -3.78 21.07
C LEU A 231 -18.73 -3.94 22.13
#